data_f12513124c24bd9ea9a3a82f503b2c58
#
_entry.id   f12513124c24bd9ea9a3a82f503b2c58
#
_cell.length_a   1.000
_cell.length_b   1.000
_cell.length_c   1.000
_cell.angle_alpha   90.00
_cell.angle_beta   90.00
_cell.angle_gamma   90.00
#
_symmetry.space_group_name_H-M   'P 1'
#
loop_
_entity.id
_entity.type
_entity.pdbx_description
1 polymer ?
#
loop_
_entity_poly.entity_id
_entity_poly.type
_entity_poly.pdbx_seq_one_letter_code
_entity_poly.pdbx_strand_id
1 'polypeptide(L)'
;MKNSIYTLTVLLSMSIFLDAQDVEEVIVTATKTEKTLQEVPIAVSVVTADVIEKANVVDIFDLKSVVPSLDTRQYQSSVNTTFFIRGFGNGSNNPGIEPSVAVFIDGVYRSKTQSQISDLPMLERIEVLRGPQSTLFGKNASAGVINIVTKKPSFE
;
A
#
# COMPACT_ATOMS: atom_id res chain seq x y z
N MET A 1 -23.88 -51.04 22.53
CA MET A 1 -22.48 -50.65 22.69
C MET A 1 -21.69 -50.63 21.37
N LYS A 2 -21.83 -51.59 20.45
CA LYS A 2 -21.12 -51.61 19.16
C LYS A 2 -21.43 -50.41 18.25
N ASN A 3 -22.69 -49.97 18.17
CA ASN A 3 -23.07 -48.87 17.31
C ASN A 3 -22.57 -47.48 17.78
N SER A 4 -22.34 -47.33 19.09
CA SER A 4 -21.82 -46.09 19.68
C SER A 4 -20.33 -45.87 19.37
N ILE A 5 -19.58 -46.94 19.16
CA ILE A 5 -18.15 -46.88 18.81
C ILE A 5 -17.98 -46.44 17.34
N TYR A 6 -18.82 -46.91 16.45
CA TYR A 6 -18.77 -46.52 15.03
C TYR A 6 -19.13 -45.04 14.84
N THR A 7 -20.12 -44.51 15.57
CA THR A 7 -20.47 -43.07 15.52
C THR A 7 -19.32 -42.19 16.05
N LEU A 8 -18.62 -42.61 17.08
CA LEU A 8 -17.47 -41.87 17.62
C LEU A 8 -16.29 -41.86 16.64
N THR A 9 -16.04 -42.97 15.94
CA THR A 9 -14.94 -43.07 14.96
C THR A 9 -15.21 -42.22 13.73
N VAL A 10 -16.46 -42.14 13.26
CA VAL A 10 -16.85 -41.27 12.11
C VAL A 10 -16.75 -39.79 12.46
N LEU A 11 -17.11 -39.38 13.69
CA LEU A 11 -16.91 -38.01 14.14
C LEU A 11 -15.43 -37.60 14.24
N LEU A 12 -14.56 -38.52 14.66
CA LEU A 12 -13.13 -38.27 14.79
C LEU A 12 -12.41 -38.17 13.44
N SER A 13 -12.92 -38.86 12.40
CA SER A 13 -12.34 -38.80 11.04
C SER A 13 -12.72 -37.57 10.25
N MET A 14 -13.73 -36.80 10.68
CA MET A 14 -14.23 -35.62 10.00
C MET A 14 -13.47 -34.33 10.36
N SER A 15 -12.59 -34.39 11.36
CA SER A 15 -11.82 -33.24 11.84
C SER A 15 -10.44 -33.05 11.18
N ILE A 16 -10.09 -33.82 10.14
CA ILE A 16 -8.73 -33.81 9.56
C ILE A 16 -8.60 -32.94 8.29
N PHE A 17 -9.69 -32.34 7.81
CA PHE A 17 -9.65 -31.42 6.68
C PHE A 17 -9.78 -29.94 7.13
N LEU A 18 -8.93 -29.49 8.08
CA LEU A 18 -8.60 -28.07 8.13
C LEU A 18 -7.47 -27.86 7.12
N ASP A 19 -7.86 -27.53 5.91
CA ASP A 19 -6.96 -26.95 4.93
C ASP A 19 -6.46 -25.61 5.53
N ALA A 20 -5.21 -25.58 5.97
CA ALA A 20 -4.56 -24.33 6.34
C ALA A 20 -4.46 -23.54 5.02
N GLN A 21 -5.32 -22.55 4.85
CA GLN A 21 -5.18 -21.60 3.75
C GLN A 21 -3.77 -21.01 3.85
N ASP A 22 -2.99 -21.23 2.81
CA ASP A 22 -1.69 -20.61 2.64
C ASP A 22 -1.95 -19.09 2.59
N VAL A 23 -1.69 -18.41 3.69
CA VAL A 23 -1.83 -16.96 3.76
C VAL A 23 -0.66 -16.38 2.98
N GLU A 24 -0.95 -15.87 1.79
CA GLU A 24 0.04 -15.19 0.97
C GLU A 24 0.75 -14.10 1.78
N GLU A 25 2.03 -14.32 2.04
CA GLU A 25 2.84 -13.43 2.85
C GLU A 25 3.15 -12.15 2.07
N VAL A 26 2.53 -11.05 2.46
CA VAL A 26 2.74 -9.76 1.79
C VAL A 26 4.02 -9.13 2.31
N ILE A 27 5.06 -9.12 1.45
CA ILE A 27 6.34 -8.47 1.73
C ILE A 27 6.22 -6.97 1.44
N VAL A 28 6.65 -6.14 2.38
CA VAL A 28 6.69 -4.68 2.26
C VAL A 28 8.13 -4.16 2.35
N THR A 29 8.44 -3.16 1.54
CA THR A 29 9.74 -2.49 1.53
C THR A 29 9.68 -1.09 2.14
N ALA A 30 8.53 -0.73 2.64
CA ALA A 30 8.22 0.59 3.19
C ALA A 30 9.04 0.99 4.42
N THR A 31 9.80 0.08 5.02
CA THR A 31 10.76 0.40 6.11
C THR A 31 12.21 0.43 5.63
N LYS A 32 12.44 0.51 4.31
CA LYS A 32 13.76 0.37 3.64
C LYS A 32 14.44 -0.98 3.88
N THR A 33 13.72 -1.93 4.40
CA THR A 33 14.09 -3.34 4.56
C THR A 33 12.89 -4.19 4.19
N GLU A 34 13.13 -5.32 3.56
CA GLU A 34 12.07 -6.29 3.29
C GLU A 34 11.61 -6.90 4.61
N LYS A 35 10.32 -6.75 4.90
CA LYS A 35 9.66 -7.32 6.08
C LYS A 35 8.28 -7.79 5.70
N THR A 36 7.76 -8.72 6.46
CA THR A 36 6.35 -9.08 6.33
C THR A 36 5.48 -7.96 6.89
N LEU A 37 4.29 -7.79 6.34
CA LEU A 37 3.36 -6.75 6.78
C LEU A 37 3.09 -6.82 8.30
N GLN A 38 3.11 -8.02 8.87
CA GLN A 38 2.87 -8.27 10.29
C GLN A 38 4.04 -7.84 11.20
N GLU A 39 5.26 -7.82 10.67
CA GLU A 39 6.47 -7.43 11.42
C GLU A 39 6.70 -5.92 11.44
N VAL A 40 5.93 -5.16 10.64
CA VAL A 40 6.11 -3.72 10.53
C VAL A 40 5.32 -3.02 11.64
N PRO A 41 5.98 -2.32 12.58
CA PRO A 41 5.33 -1.69 13.75
C PRO A 41 4.64 -0.36 13.43
N ILE A 42 4.23 -0.16 12.17
CA ILE A 42 3.54 1.04 11.69
C ILE A 42 2.30 0.67 10.89
N ALA A 43 1.34 1.58 10.83
CA ALA A 43 0.11 1.35 10.07
C ALA A 43 0.39 1.47 8.57
N VAL A 44 0.52 0.33 7.89
CA VAL A 44 0.71 0.24 6.44
C VAL A 44 -0.57 -0.28 5.79
N SER A 45 -0.93 0.29 4.64
CA SER A 45 -1.88 -0.31 3.69
C SER A 45 -1.11 -0.70 2.44
N VAL A 46 -1.27 -1.94 2.00
CA VAL A 46 -0.67 -2.45 0.78
C VAL A 46 -1.78 -2.67 -0.24
N VAL A 47 -1.61 -2.10 -1.42
CA VAL A 47 -2.47 -2.29 -2.58
C VAL A 47 -1.66 -3.07 -3.61
N THR A 48 -2.00 -4.34 -3.77
CA THR A 48 -1.30 -5.24 -4.71
C THR A 48 -1.77 -5.00 -6.15
N ALA A 49 -1.00 -5.49 -7.13
CA ALA A 49 -1.36 -5.40 -8.54
C ALA A 49 -2.76 -5.94 -8.83
N ASP A 50 -3.14 -7.03 -8.18
CA ASP A 50 -4.45 -7.66 -8.31
C ASP A 50 -5.60 -6.76 -7.82
N VAL A 51 -5.40 -6.06 -6.71
CA VAL A 51 -6.37 -5.07 -6.19
C VAL A 51 -6.45 -3.86 -7.12
N ILE A 52 -5.32 -3.39 -7.65
CA ILE A 52 -5.25 -2.28 -8.60
C ILE A 52 -6.07 -2.61 -9.85
N GLU A 53 -5.88 -3.79 -10.41
CA GLU A 53 -6.59 -4.26 -11.60
C GLU A 53 -8.10 -4.43 -11.33
N LYS A 54 -8.47 -5.12 -10.25
CA LYS A 54 -9.88 -5.35 -9.88
C LYS A 54 -10.65 -4.06 -9.56
N ALA A 55 -9.98 -3.09 -8.95
CA ALA A 55 -10.58 -1.80 -8.62
C ALA A 55 -10.52 -0.80 -9.79
N ASN A 56 -9.93 -1.19 -10.93
CA ASN A 56 -9.71 -0.33 -12.10
C ASN A 56 -9.03 1.00 -11.75
N VAL A 57 -7.96 0.90 -10.94
CA VAL A 57 -7.13 2.05 -10.55
C VAL A 57 -6.24 2.40 -11.74
N VAL A 58 -6.56 3.48 -12.44
CA VAL A 58 -5.84 3.93 -13.65
C VAL A 58 -4.76 4.94 -13.28
N ASP A 59 -5.05 5.77 -12.30
CA ASP A 59 -4.13 6.80 -11.85
C ASP A 59 -4.03 6.87 -10.32
N ILE A 60 -3.14 7.73 -9.85
CA ILE A 60 -2.87 7.89 -8.42
C ILE A 60 -4.08 8.49 -7.66
N PHE A 61 -5.02 9.16 -8.36
CA PHE A 61 -6.24 9.70 -7.76
C PHE A 61 -7.22 8.61 -7.37
N ASP A 62 -7.22 7.52 -8.11
CA ASP A 62 -8.11 6.39 -7.87
C ASP A 62 -7.72 5.62 -6.60
N LEU A 63 -6.48 5.83 -6.10
CA LEU A 63 -6.01 5.19 -4.85
C LEU A 63 -6.88 5.48 -3.64
N LYS A 64 -7.59 6.60 -3.61
CA LYS A 64 -8.55 6.91 -2.54
C LYS A 64 -9.68 5.90 -2.43
N SER A 65 -10.02 5.20 -3.52
CA SER A 65 -11.06 4.17 -3.54
C SER A 65 -10.63 2.90 -2.81
N VAL A 66 -9.33 2.60 -2.81
CA VAL A 66 -8.74 1.38 -2.22
C VAL A 66 -7.99 1.66 -0.91
N VAL A 67 -7.65 2.92 -0.63
CA VAL A 67 -7.00 3.36 0.62
C VAL A 67 -7.83 4.44 1.29
N PRO A 68 -8.77 4.11 2.17
CA PRO A 68 -9.74 5.06 2.75
C PRO A 68 -9.13 6.23 3.54
N SER A 69 -7.89 6.09 4.00
CA SER A 69 -7.17 7.14 4.73
C SER A 69 -6.45 8.14 3.85
N LEU A 70 -6.38 7.86 2.55
CA LEU A 70 -5.74 8.69 1.54
C LEU A 70 -6.78 9.58 0.86
N ASP A 71 -6.52 10.86 0.84
CA ASP A 71 -7.27 11.84 0.03
C ASP A 71 -6.31 12.52 -0.95
N THR A 72 -6.78 12.78 -2.14
CA THR A 72 -6.01 13.40 -3.20
C THR A 72 -6.72 14.66 -3.65
N ARG A 73 -6.02 15.78 -3.67
CA ARG A 73 -6.57 17.06 -4.12
C ARG A 73 -5.76 17.59 -5.27
N GLN A 74 -6.48 18.00 -6.30
CA GLN A 74 -5.94 18.61 -7.48
C GLN A 74 -6.16 20.12 -7.43
N TYR A 75 -5.12 20.89 -7.69
CA TYR A 75 -5.16 22.35 -7.75
C TYR A 75 -4.86 22.81 -9.17
N GLN A 76 -5.67 23.67 -9.74
CA GLN A 76 -5.51 24.37 -11.02
C GLN A 76 -5.14 23.52 -12.26
N SER A 77 -4.41 22.44 -12.12
CA SER A 77 -4.04 21.53 -13.21
C SER A 77 -3.82 20.13 -12.69
N SER A 78 -3.94 19.13 -13.57
CA SER A 78 -3.66 17.72 -13.26
C SER A 78 -2.25 17.49 -12.72
N VAL A 79 -1.33 18.40 -13.02
CA VAL A 79 0.07 18.32 -12.59
C VAL A 79 0.26 18.78 -11.14
N ASN A 80 -0.68 19.53 -10.57
CA ASN A 80 -0.61 20.02 -9.20
C ASN A 80 -1.50 19.19 -8.26
N THR A 81 -1.03 18.00 -7.94
CA THR A 81 -1.73 17.09 -7.04
C THR A 81 -1.03 17.02 -5.69
N THR A 82 -1.82 17.02 -4.64
CA THR A 82 -1.32 16.89 -3.27
C THR A 82 -2.05 15.76 -2.57
N PHE A 83 -1.30 15.01 -1.78
CA PHE A 83 -1.79 13.90 -1.00
C PHE A 83 -2.01 14.30 0.45
N PHE A 84 -3.09 13.77 1.02
CA PHE A 84 -3.43 13.90 2.42
C PHE A 84 -3.62 12.50 3.02
N ILE A 85 -3.02 12.25 4.16
CA ILE A 85 -3.21 11.01 4.91
C ILE A 85 -3.87 11.35 6.24
N ARG A 86 -5.04 10.77 6.51
CA ARG A 86 -5.85 11.08 7.71
C ARG A 86 -6.15 12.58 7.89
N GLY A 87 -6.32 13.30 6.77
CA GLY A 87 -6.55 14.74 6.76
C GLY A 87 -5.30 15.60 6.91
N PHE A 88 -4.13 15.01 7.16
CA PHE A 88 -2.85 15.73 7.21
C PHE A 88 -2.16 15.69 5.85
N GLY A 89 -1.82 16.86 5.35
CA GLY A 89 -1.14 17.05 4.09
C GLY A 89 -0.84 18.52 3.89
N ASN A 90 0.08 18.83 3.02
CA ASN A 90 0.40 20.21 2.70
C ASN A 90 -0.07 20.50 1.29
N GLY A 91 -1.23 21.15 1.18
CA GLY A 91 -1.84 21.52 -0.08
C GLY A 91 -1.57 22.97 -0.35
N SER A 92 -0.63 23.27 -1.21
CA SER A 92 -0.41 24.62 -1.67
C SER A 92 -0.10 24.62 -3.15
N ASN A 93 -0.70 25.59 -3.83
CA ASN A 93 -0.38 25.90 -5.20
C ASN A 93 0.95 26.68 -5.35
N ASN A 94 1.73 26.71 -4.29
CA ASN A 94 3.03 27.38 -4.24
C ASN A 94 4.16 26.38 -4.45
N PRO A 95 4.96 26.50 -5.53
CA PRO A 95 6.08 25.60 -5.82
C PRO A 95 7.18 25.58 -4.76
N GLY A 96 7.20 26.58 -3.86
CA GLY A 96 8.14 26.66 -2.73
C GLY A 96 7.71 25.85 -1.51
N ILE A 97 6.49 25.33 -1.47
CA ILE A 97 6.01 24.53 -0.33
C ILE A 97 6.24 23.06 -0.62
N GLU A 98 6.96 22.40 0.28
CA GLU A 98 7.22 20.97 0.19
C GLU A 98 6.03 20.16 0.71
N PRO A 99 5.76 18.98 0.12
CA PRO A 99 4.67 18.12 0.57
C PRO A 99 4.94 17.53 1.97
N SER A 100 3.88 17.27 2.72
CA SER A 100 3.96 16.56 4.01
C SER A 100 3.81 15.04 3.86
N VAL A 101 3.30 14.59 2.72
CA VAL A 101 3.27 13.19 2.31
C VAL A 101 4.36 12.97 1.29
N ALA A 102 5.36 12.17 1.63
CA ALA A 102 6.46 11.87 0.73
C ALA A 102 6.06 10.77 -0.25
N VAL A 103 6.36 10.97 -1.54
CA VAL A 103 6.14 9.96 -2.58
C VAL A 103 7.47 9.42 -3.07
N PHE A 104 7.59 8.10 -3.07
CA PHE A 104 8.73 7.36 -3.61
C PHE A 104 8.26 6.47 -4.75
N ILE A 105 9.06 6.38 -5.79
CA ILE A 105 8.88 5.42 -6.89
C ILE A 105 10.17 4.64 -6.98
N ASP A 106 10.11 3.33 -6.76
CA ASP A 106 11.26 2.42 -6.73
C ASP A 106 12.42 2.94 -5.84
N GLY A 107 12.05 3.46 -4.66
CA GLY A 107 13.00 4.01 -3.70
C GLY A 107 13.50 5.44 -4.01
N VAL A 108 13.11 6.03 -5.15
CA VAL A 108 13.50 7.38 -5.55
C VAL A 108 12.47 8.39 -5.08
N TYR A 109 12.87 9.32 -4.24
CA TYR A 109 12.02 10.40 -3.74
C TYR A 109 11.58 11.37 -4.84
N ARG A 110 10.31 11.67 -4.90
CA ARG A 110 9.70 12.65 -5.79
C ARG A 110 9.40 13.94 -5.06
N SER A 111 10.32 14.88 -5.12
CA SER A 111 10.30 16.12 -4.32
C SER A 111 9.22 17.12 -4.72
N LYS A 112 8.79 17.09 -5.98
CA LYS A 112 7.79 18.04 -6.51
C LYS A 112 6.48 17.32 -6.79
N THR A 113 5.37 17.98 -6.48
CA THR A 113 4.02 17.49 -6.79
C THR A 113 3.86 17.12 -8.26
N GLN A 114 4.48 17.89 -9.15
CA GLN A 114 4.47 17.62 -10.60
C GLN A 114 5.18 16.32 -11.00
N SER A 115 6.11 15.85 -10.19
CA SER A 115 6.84 14.60 -10.44
C SER A 115 6.23 13.38 -9.74
N GLN A 116 5.20 13.61 -8.93
CA GLN A 116 4.50 12.55 -8.18
C GLN A 116 3.40 11.89 -9.00
N ILE A 117 2.94 12.57 -10.06
CA ILE A 117 1.93 12.07 -10.97
C ILE A 117 2.67 11.51 -12.18
N SER A 118 2.71 10.23 -12.28
CA SER A 118 3.06 9.52 -13.50
C SER A 118 1.91 8.59 -13.82
N ASP A 119 1.62 8.43 -15.10
CA ASP A 119 0.86 7.28 -15.53
C ASP A 119 1.47 6.07 -14.83
N LEU A 120 0.68 5.30 -14.14
CA LEU A 120 1.16 4.19 -13.31
C LEU A 120 1.46 2.97 -14.20
N PRO A 121 2.67 2.85 -14.80
CA PRO A 121 2.97 1.73 -15.66
C PRO A 121 3.24 0.51 -14.79
N MET A 122 2.63 -0.59 -15.14
CA MET A 122 2.91 -1.94 -14.61
C MET A 122 3.36 -1.95 -13.13
N LEU A 123 2.42 -1.67 -12.23
CA LEU A 123 2.68 -1.69 -10.80
C LEU A 123 2.78 -3.12 -10.26
N GLU A 124 3.71 -3.34 -9.34
CA GLU A 124 3.74 -4.52 -8.49
C GLU A 124 2.85 -4.31 -7.27
N ARG A 125 3.06 -3.19 -6.57
CA ARG A 125 2.27 -2.80 -5.40
C ARG A 125 2.45 -1.32 -5.06
N ILE A 126 1.53 -0.81 -4.27
CA ILE A 126 1.62 0.51 -3.64
C ILE A 126 1.50 0.33 -2.14
N GLU A 127 2.44 0.90 -1.39
CA GLU A 127 2.47 0.85 0.06
C GLU A 127 2.19 2.25 0.61
N VAL A 128 1.17 2.40 1.46
CA VAL A 128 0.81 3.67 2.09
C VAL A 128 1.08 3.58 3.58
N LEU A 129 2.12 4.27 4.03
CA LEU A 129 2.51 4.37 5.43
C LEU A 129 1.81 5.55 6.07
N ARG A 130 1.03 5.29 7.10
CA ARG A 130 0.20 6.29 7.75
C ARG A 130 0.87 6.79 9.04
N GLY A 131 0.98 8.11 9.14
CA GLY A 131 1.59 8.80 10.27
C GLY A 131 3.04 9.21 10.01
N PRO A 132 3.66 9.90 10.97
CA PRO A 132 5.00 10.47 10.81
C PRO A 132 6.07 9.42 10.52
N GLN A 133 6.79 9.59 9.42
CA GLN A 133 7.88 8.73 8.97
C GLN A 133 9.19 9.50 8.74
N SER A 134 9.31 10.67 9.33
CA SER A 134 10.42 11.59 9.06
C SER A 134 11.80 11.02 9.41
N THR A 135 11.87 10.11 10.37
CA THR A 135 13.13 9.46 10.77
C THR A 135 13.77 8.64 9.64
N LEU A 136 12.96 7.93 8.85
CA LEU A 136 13.44 7.08 7.77
C LEU A 136 13.40 7.75 6.40
N PHE A 137 12.43 8.65 6.19
CA PHE A 137 12.10 9.21 4.89
C PHE A 137 12.36 10.72 4.77
N GLY A 138 12.85 11.35 5.85
CA GLY A 138 13.17 12.77 5.86
C GLY A 138 11.98 13.67 6.16
N LYS A 139 12.23 14.97 6.19
CA LYS A 139 11.30 16.02 6.66
C LYS A 139 9.94 16.04 5.95
N ASN A 140 9.89 15.59 4.71
CA ASN A 140 8.69 15.61 3.86
C ASN A 140 7.76 14.41 4.08
N ALA A 141 8.06 13.57 5.07
CA ALA A 141 7.25 12.43 5.46
C ALA A 141 6.57 12.64 6.83
N SER A 142 6.18 13.87 7.14
CA SER A 142 5.56 14.22 8.43
C SER A 142 4.13 13.71 8.58
N ALA A 143 3.39 13.55 7.50
CA ALA A 143 2.03 13.00 7.48
C ALA A 143 2.00 11.52 7.08
N GLY A 144 2.96 11.07 6.28
CA GLY A 144 3.08 9.70 5.82
C GLY A 144 3.94 9.57 4.57
N VAL A 145 3.93 8.36 4.03
CA VAL A 145 4.68 8.00 2.81
C VAL A 145 3.80 7.20 1.87
N ILE A 146 3.91 7.46 0.59
CA ILE A 146 3.40 6.63 -0.50
C ILE A 146 4.63 6.05 -1.20
N ASN A 147 4.79 4.73 -1.16
CA ASN A 147 5.86 4.01 -1.83
C ASN A 147 5.27 3.18 -2.97
N ILE A 148 5.65 3.50 -4.18
CA ILE A 148 5.19 2.86 -5.41
C ILE A 148 6.31 1.93 -5.87
N VAL A 149 5.99 0.66 -6.06
CA VAL A 149 6.91 -0.37 -6.54
C VAL A 149 6.44 -0.82 -7.92
N THR A 150 7.29 -0.68 -8.91
CA THR A 150 7.00 -1.13 -10.28
C THR A 150 7.41 -2.59 -10.48
N LYS A 151 6.75 -3.27 -11.43
CA LYS A 151 7.13 -4.64 -11.80
C LYS A 151 8.54 -4.63 -12.39
N LYS A 152 9.37 -5.55 -11.94
CA LYS A 152 10.68 -5.76 -12.54
C LYS A 152 10.50 -6.34 -13.94
N PRO A 153 11.35 -5.93 -14.93
CA PRO A 153 11.31 -6.52 -16.25
C PRO A 153 11.63 -8.02 -16.16
N SER A 154 10.77 -8.86 -16.74
CA SER A 154 11.07 -10.28 -16.95
C SER A 154 11.76 -10.42 -18.29
N PHE A 155 12.92 -11.03 -18.30
CA PHE A 155 13.60 -11.46 -19.52
C PHE A 155 13.19 -12.92 -19.76
N GLU A 156 12.21 -13.12 -20.63
CA GLU A 156 11.91 -14.44 -21.22
C GLU A 156 12.73 -14.61 -22.50
#